data_737904f0ab90e7829280c9bfcd0d8023
#
_entry.id   737904f0ab90e7829280c9bfcd0d8023
#
_cell.length_a   1.000
_cell.length_b   1.000
_cell.length_c   1.000
_cell.angle_alpha   90.00
_cell.angle_beta   90.00
_cell.angle_gamma   90.00
#
_symmetry.space_group_name_H-M   'P 1'
#
loop_
_entity.id
_entity.type
_entity.pdbx_description
1 polymer ?
#
loop_
_entity_poly.entity_id
_entity_poly.type
_entity_poly.pdbx_seq_one_letter_code
_entity_poly.pdbx_strand_id
1 'polypeptide(L)'
;MSTPFLFKTCAQVRQTLLKKQEIALLDVREEDLFAQAHPLFAANLPLNRVTADARRRIPRLDTLIVVYDEGEGLAQPAAQTLQQLGYSQVHLLDGGLQGWRQAGGEVFQDVNVPSKAFGELVDAQRHTPMLSAQEVKALLDAQANVVVLDARRFDEYQTMNIPTSISVPGAELVLRAAALATDPGTRIIVNCAGRTRSIIGTQSLVNAGIANPVAALRNGTIGWTLAGQTLEHGAGRRATPVPELQRLTAAQQARTVADRAGVKRARLADVLRFRSETTRTSYCLDVRTPAEFSAGHLPGFASAPGGQLVQETDVTMPVRGARAVLADLDGVRANMTASWLAQMGWEVWVLDDLQATDFSETGQLPPPVPPSPHRYRRPYEGTDNPHEAMQAYLDWEYGLVAQLARDGTHGFKVL
;
A
#
# COMPACT_ATOMS: atom_id res chain seq x y z
N MET A 1 36.26 8.10 20.04
CA MET A 1 35.83 9.34 19.36
C MET A 1 34.82 8.91 18.30
N SER A 2 33.58 9.38 18.36
CA SER A 2 32.58 9.07 17.36
C SER A 2 32.94 9.76 16.03
N THR A 3 32.97 9.00 14.95
CA THR A 3 33.15 9.57 13.61
C THR A 3 32.01 10.58 13.36
N PRO A 4 32.33 11.80 12.87
CA PRO A 4 31.28 12.78 12.57
C PRO A 4 30.33 12.23 11.51
N PHE A 5 29.02 12.45 11.69
CA PHE A 5 28.03 12.05 10.69
C PHE A 5 28.18 12.86 9.40
N LEU A 6 27.96 12.20 8.29
CA LEU A 6 27.81 12.83 6.99
C LEU A 6 26.36 13.31 6.84
N PHE A 7 26.14 14.36 6.05
CA PHE A 7 24.83 14.95 5.81
C PHE A 7 24.44 14.82 4.33
N LYS A 8 23.14 14.76 4.09
CA LYS A 8 22.52 14.89 2.77
C LYS A 8 21.56 16.08 2.78
N THR A 9 21.71 16.97 1.82
CA THR A 9 20.77 18.07 1.65
C THR A 9 19.45 17.60 1.04
N CYS A 10 18.38 18.36 1.21
CA CYS A 10 17.09 18.14 0.53
C CYS A 10 17.28 17.93 -0.98
N ALA A 11 18.07 18.79 -1.64
CA ALA A 11 18.34 18.68 -3.08
C ALA A 11 19.00 17.35 -3.46
N GLN A 12 19.96 16.85 -2.67
CA GLN A 12 20.61 15.56 -2.91
C GLN A 12 19.64 14.38 -2.75
N VAL A 13 18.80 14.40 -1.73
CA VAL A 13 17.77 13.38 -1.52
C VAL A 13 16.78 13.38 -2.69
N ARG A 14 16.24 14.54 -3.06
CA ARG A 14 15.32 14.67 -4.21
C ARG A 14 15.96 14.19 -5.51
N GLN A 15 17.22 14.51 -5.76
CA GLN A 15 17.95 14.05 -6.94
C GLN A 15 18.09 12.53 -6.96
N THR A 16 18.36 11.89 -5.81
CA THR A 16 18.45 10.42 -5.68
C THR A 16 17.13 9.76 -6.02
N LEU A 17 16.00 10.32 -5.51
CA LEU A 17 14.65 9.85 -5.83
C LEU A 17 14.31 9.97 -7.31
N LEU A 18 14.59 11.12 -7.91
CA LEU A 18 14.35 11.38 -9.35
C LEU A 18 15.15 10.45 -10.26
N LYS A 19 16.39 10.11 -9.87
CA LYS A 19 17.23 9.13 -10.58
C LYS A 19 16.84 7.68 -10.30
N LYS A 20 15.84 7.43 -9.46
CA LYS A 20 15.41 6.10 -9.02
C LYS A 20 16.56 5.25 -8.42
N GLN A 21 17.53 5.91 -7.80
CA GLN A 21 18.59 5.26 -7.04
C GLN A 21 18.04 4.79 -5.69
N GLU A 22 18.64 3.73 -5.14
CA GLU A 22 18.19 3.22 -3.85
C GLU A 22 18.46 4.21 -2.71
N ILE A 23 17.43 4.48 -1.94
CA ILE A 23 17.47 5.33 -0.75
C ILE A 23 16.37 4.93 0.23
N ALA A 24 16.72 4.85 1.51
CA ALA A 24 15.78 4.82 2.63
C ALA A 24 15.81 6.18 3.34
N LEU A 25 14.75 6.98 3.20
CA LEU A 25 14.56 8.23 3.93
C LEU A 25 13.74 7.91 5.19
N LEU A 26 14.34 7.99 6.37
CA LEU A 26 13.76 7.51 7.61
C LEU A 26 13.40 8.65 8.55
N ASP A 27 12.12 8.75 8.88
CA ASP A 27 11.63 9.54 10.00
C ASP A 27 11.66 8.68 11.26
N VAL A 28 12.42 9.13 12.27
CA VAL A 28 12.62 8.35 13.49
C VAL A 28 11.80 8.85 14.67
N ARG A 29 10.88 9.76 14.41
CA ARG A 29 9.86 10.19 15.36
C ARG A 29 8.78 9.13 15.53
N GLU A 30 7.96 9.25 16.57
CA GLU A 30 6.76 8.42 16.73
C GLU A 30 5.75 8.68 15.58
N GLU A 31 4.87 7.71 15.35
CA GLU A 31 3.98 7.71 14.19
C GLU A 31 2.99 8.88 14.16
N ASP A 32 2.52 9.33 15.33
CA ASP A 32 1.64 10.50 15.47
C ASP A 32 2.32 11.81 15.03
N LEU A 33 3.63 11.97 15.28
CA LEU A 33 4.42 13.10 14.79
C LEU A 33 4.76 12.96 13.30
N PHE A 34 5.12 11.76 12.86
CA PHE A 34 5.30 11.48 11.43
C PHE A 34 4.06 11.86 10.62
N ALA A 35 2.88 11.47 11.08
CA ALA A 35 1.62 11.75 10.41
C ALA A 35 1.26 13.25 10.33
N GLN A 36 1.89 14.11 11.14
CA GLN A 36 1.67 15.55 11.04
C GLN A 36 2.41 16.19 9.87
N ALA A 37 3.62 15.72 9.57
CA ALA A 37 4.40 16.25 8.45
C ALA A 37 5.59 15.32 8.11
N HIS A 38 5.71 14.95 6.84
CA HIS A 38 6.84 14.18 6.32
C HIS A 38 7.02 14.35 4.81
N PRO A 39 8.19 14.12 4.20
CA PRO A 39 8.37 14.01 2.75
C PRO A 39 7.59 12.83 2.16
N LEU A 40 7.16 12.92 0.90
CA LEU A 40 6.32 11.91 0.22
C LEU A 40 6.80 10.47 0.40
N PHE A 41 8.10 10.23 0.28
CA PHE A 41 8.68 8.88 0.34
C PHE A 41 9.47 8.61 1.63
N ALA A 42 9.22 9.39 2.68
CA ALA A 42 9.74 9.06 3.99
C ALA A 42 9.04 7.82 4.56
N ALA A 43 9.82 6.95 5.18
CA ALA A 43 9.31 5.80 5.91
C ALA A 43 9.45 6.05 7.42
N ASN A 44 8.39 5.83 8.17
CA ASN A 44 8.44 5.93 9.62
C ASN A 44 9.14 4.71 10.22
N LEU A 45 10.19 4.94 10.99
CA LEU A 45 10.91 3.94 11.78
C LEU A 45 11.32 4.56 13.12
N PRO A 46 10.43 4.63 14.10
CA PRO A 46 10.69 5.25 15.39
C PRO A 46 11.98 4.73 16.05
N LEU A 47 12.70 5.60 16.73
CA LEU A 47 14.01 5.29 17.35
C LEU A 47 13.96 3.98 18.17
N ASN A 48 12.92 3.78 18.97
CA ASN A 48 12.71 2.58 19.79
C ASN A 48 12.47 1.29 18.97
N ARG A 49 12.20 1.40 17.66
CA ARG A 49 11.98 0.29 16.74
C ARG A 49 13.18 -0.01 15.84
N VAL A 50 14.16 0.87 15.75
CA VAL A 50 15.30 0.74 14.82
C VAL A 50 15.99 -0.61 14.98
N THR A 51 16.35 -1.01 16.20
CA THR A 51 17.05 -2.27 16.47
C THR A 51 16.23 -3.51 16.04
N ALA A 52 14.92 -3.48 16.26
CA ALA A 52 14.05 -4.62 15.97
C ALA A 52 13.69 -4.75 14.48
N ASP A 53 13.52 -3.63 13.79
CA ASP A 53 12.89 -3.63 12.46
C ASP A 53 13.85 -3.31 11.31
N ALA A 54 14.98 -2.64 11.56
CA ALA A 54 15.86 -2.15 10.50
C ALA A 54 16.31 -3.26 9.53
N ARG A 55 16.82 -4.39 10.06
CA ARG A 55 17.33 -5.50 9.24
C ARG A 55 16.25 -6.13 8.35
N ARG A 56 15.04 -6.22 8.84
CA ARG A 56 13.90 -6.77 8.09
C ARG A 56 13.42 -5.80 7.01
N ARG A 57 13.39 -4.50 7.32
CA ARG A 57 12.87 -3.46 6.42
C ARG A 57 13.92 -2.94 5.43
N ILE A 58 15.19 -2.92 5.81
CA ILE A 58 16.33 -2.47 4.98
C ILE A 58 17.37 -3.59 4.95
N PRO A 59 17.18 -4.59 4.08
CA PRO A 59 17.95 -5.84 4.17
C PRO A 59 19.44 -5.69 3.75
N ARG A 60 19.80 -4.69 2.94
CA ARG A 60 21.15 -4.48 2.44
C ARG A 60 21.89 -3.45 3.27
N LEU A 61 23.08 -3.83 3.80
CA LEU A 61 23.84 -3.02 4.77
C LEU A 61 24.53 -1.78 4.19
N ASP A 62 24.72 -1.75 2.88
CA ASP A 62 25.30 -0.62 2.14
C ASP A 62 24.23 0.25 1.44
N THR A 63 22.93 0.07 1.78
CA THR A 63 21.86 0.95 1.34
C THR A 63 22.11 2.38 1.84
N LEU A 64 21.95 3.36 0.97
CA LEU A 64 21.94 4.76 1.37
C LEU A 64 20.75 5.02 2.30
N ILE A 65 21.03 5.33 3.55
CA ILE A 65 20.03 5.70 4.55
C ILE A 65 20.22 7.16 4.91
N VAL A 66 19.13 7.92 4.89
CA VAL A 66 19.08 9.31 5.36
C VAL A 66 18.07 9.40 6.49
N VAL A 67 18.53 9.74 7.68
CA VAL A 67 17.75 9.77 8.92
C VAL A 67 17.43 11.22 9.27
N TYR A 68 16.19 11.45 9.73
CA TYR A 68 15.80 12.77 10.19
C TYR A 68 14.79 12.73 11.34
N ASP A 69 14.71 13.84 12.04
CA ASP A 69 13.66 14.24 12.96
C ASP A 69 13.29 15.72 12.70
N GLU A 70 12.56 16.35 13.59
CA GLU A 70 12.20 17.80 13.47
C GLU A 70 12.84 18.67 14.56
N GLY A 71 13.91 18.17 15.21
CA GLY A 71 14.63 18.87 16.28
C GLY A 71 14.50 18.20 17.65
N GLU A 72 13.87 17.02 17.72
CA GLU A 72 13.73 16.25 18.96
C GLU A 72 15.04 15.59 19.42
N GLY A 73 16.08 15.62 18.59
CA GLY A 73 17.38 15.00 18.89
C GLY A 73 17.41 13.48 18.75
N LEU A 74 16.46 12.90 18.00
CA LEU A 74 16.32 11.45 17.81
C LEU A 74 17.16 10.92 16.63
N ALA A 75 17.45 11.77 15.64
CA ALA A 75 18.11 11.36 14.41
C ALA A 75 19.54 10.86 14.64
N GLN A 76 20.33 11.50 15.49
CA GLN A 76 21.71 11.08 15.79
C GLN A 76 21.76 9.72 16.51
N PRO A 77 21.02 9.48 17.62
CA PRO A 77 20.95 8.17 18.26
C PRO A 77 20.48 7.06 17.32
N ALA A 78 19.49 7.34 16.45
CA ALA A 78 19.03 6.37 15.47
C ALA A 78 20.10 6.03 14.42
N ALA A 79 20.82 7.03 13.92
CA ALA A 79 21.93 6.84 12.99
C ALA A 79 23.08 6.05 13.64
N GLN A 80 23.42 6.30 14.90
CA GLN A 80 24.40 5.51 15.67
C GLN A 80 23.96 4.04 15.79
N THR A 81 22.71 3.80 16.12
CA THR A 81 22.15 2.46 16.22
C THR A 81 22.24 1.72 14.87
N LEU A 82 21.89 2.40 13.78
CA LEU A 82 22.02 1.83 12.43
C LEU A 82 23.48 1.48 12.08
N GLN A 83 24.46 2.34 12.41
CA GLN A 83 25.89 2.05 12.24
C GLN A 83 26.32 0.84 13.08
N GLN A 84 25.88 0.74 14.33
CA GLN A 84 26.14 -0.42 15.19
C GLN A 84 25.54 -1.71 14.65
N LEU A 85 24.40 -1.62 13.95
CA LEU A 85 23.81 -2.74 13.21
C LEU A 85 24.59 -3.08 11.92
N GLY A 86 25.63 -2.33 11.56
CA GLY A 86 26.52 -2.60 10.43
C GLY A 86 26.15 -1.85 9.14
N TYR A 87 25.21 -0.92 9.15
CA TYR A 87 24.93 -0.10 7.97
C TYR A 87 26.07 0.88 7.71
N SER A 88 26.61 0.87 6.48
CA SER A 88 27.82 1.63 6.10
C SER A 88 27.53 3.02 5.51
N GLN A 89 26.30 3.26 5.00
CA GLN A 89 25.93 4.48 4.30
C GLN A 89 24.81 5.24 5.04
N VAL A 90 25.06 5.54 6.33
CA VAL A 90 24.10 6.27 7.18
C VAL A 90 24.45 7.75 7.23
N HIS A 91 23.48 8.58 6.83
CA HIS A 91 23.59 10.03 6.78
C HIS A 91 22.47 10.68 7.58
N LEU A 92 22.65 11.91 8.00
CA LEU A 92 21.60 12.76 8.54
C LEU A 92 21.05 13.68 7.45
N LEU A 93 19.75 13.98 7.49
CA LEU A 93 19.17 15.03 6.65
C LEU A 93 19.61 16.40 7.19
N ASP A 94 20.20 17.20 6.32
CA ASP A 94 20.69 18.54 6.70
C ASP A 94 19.54 19.44 7.15
N GLY A 95 19.63 19.92 8.41
CA GLY A 95 18.58 20.68 9.06
C GLY A 95 17.30 19.90 9.39
N GLY A 96 17.28 18.55 9.23
CA GLY A 96 16.11 17.71 9.52
C GLY A 96 14.89 18.09 8.69
N LEU A 97 13.67 17.85 9.21
CA LEU A 97 12.43 18.21 8.51
C LEU A 97 12.29 19.72 8.33
N GLN A 98 12.81 20.52 9.25
CA GLN A 98 12.81 21.97 9.12
C GLN A 98 13.70 22.43 7.94
N GLY A 99 14.91 21.85 7.80
CA GLY A 99 15.78 22.10 6.66
C GLY A 99 15.16 21.69 5.32
N TRP A 100 14.39 20.57 5.32
CA TRP A 100 13.60 20.15 4.15
C TRP A 100 12.60 21.22 3.72
N ARG A 101 11.80 21.76 4.65
CA ARG A 101 10.84 22.85 4.38
C ARG A 101 11.52 24.12 3.89
N GLN A 102 12.61 24.53 4.55
CA GLN A 102 13.36 25.76 4.17
C GLN A 102 13.96 25.67 2.77
N ALA A 103 14.33 24.46 2.34
CA ALA A 103 14.82 24.19 1.00
C ALA A 103 13.70 24.07 -0.06
N GLY A 104 12.43 24.31 0.31
CA GLY A 104 11.27 24.23 -0.58
C GLY A 104 10.81 22.79 -0.85
N GLY A 105 11.19 21.82 -0.01
CA GLY A 105 10.68 20.47 -0.06
C GLY A 105 9.23 20.40 0.40
N GLU A 106 8.37 19.73 -0.37
CA GLU A 106 6.96 19.52 -0.01
C GLU A 106 6.85 18.58 1.19
N VAL A 107 5.91 18.84 2.10
CA VAL A 107 5.61 17.98 3.24
C VAL A 107 4.15 17.57 3.23
N PHE A 108 3.91 16.30 3.46
CA PHE A 108 2.61 15.66 3.46
C PHE A 108 2.18 15.35 4.88
N GLN A 109 0.88 15.20 5.09
CA GLN A 109 0.28 14.78 6.36
C GLN A 109 -0.31 13.38 6.21
N ASP A 110 -0.64 12.73 7.35
CA ASP A 110 -1.23 11.41 7.41
C ASP A 110 -0.20 10.28 7.16
N VAL A 111 -0.65 9.03 7.12
CA VAL A 111 0.16 7.83 6.83
C VAL A 111 -0.21 7.24 5.46
N ASN A 112 0.67 6.41 4.88
CA ASN A 112 0.43 5.76 3.58
C ASN A 112 0.19 6.76 2.43
N VAL A 113 0.78 7.92 2.52
CA VAL A 113 0.55 9.02 1.57
C VAL A 113 0.90 8.67 0.13
N PRO A 114 1.97 7.90 -0.17
CA PRO A 114 2.26 7.52 -1.55
C PRO A 114 1.08 6.85 -2.26
N SER A 115 0.38 5.93 -1.57
CA SER A 115 -0.76 5.24 -2.15
C SER A 115 -2.02 6.12 -2.21
N LYS A 116 -2.25 6.97 -1.21
CA LYS A 116 -3.37 7.92 -1.21
C LYS A 116 -3.26 8.91 -2.35
N ALA A 117 -2.12 9.56 -2.46
CA ALA A 117 -1.85 10.50 -3.54
C ALA A 117 -1.89 9.83 -4.93
N PHE A 118 -1.41 8.60 -5.03
CA PHE A 118 -1.51 7.81 -6.26
C PHE A 118 -2.98 7.47 -6.58
N GLY A 119 -3.80 7.08 -5.62
CA GLY A 119 -5.22 6.81 -5.81
C GLY A 119 -5.98 8.02 -6.34
N GLU A 120 -5.72 9.22 -5.80
CA GLU A 120 -6.30 10.47 -6.30
C GLU A 120 -5.81 10.80 -7.71
N LEU A 121 -4.54 10.53 -8.03
CA LEU A 121 -4.02 10.69 -9.40
C LEU A 121 -4.70 9.73 -10.39
N VAL A 122 -4.98 8.48 -9.98
CA VAL A 122 -5.74 7.51 -10.78
C VAL A 122 -7.14 8.05 -11.07
N ASP A 123 -7.85 8.52 -10.05
CA ASP A 123 -9.19 9.10 -10.21
C ASP A 123 -9.16 10.32 -11.16
N ALA A 124 -8.24 11.24 -10.95
CA ALA A 124 -8.10 12.44 -11.77
C ALA A 124 -7.82 12.15 -13.26
N GLN A 125 -7.08 11.07 -13.56
CA GLN A 125 -6.70 10.73 -14.94
C GLN A 125 -7.64 9.71 -15.60
N ARG A 126 -8.27 8.81 -14.84
CA ARG A 126 -9.11 7.72 -15.38
C ARG A 126 -10.59 7.96 -15.18
N HIS A 127 -10.98 8.93 -14.36
CA HIS A 127 -12.38 9.20 -14.02
C HIS A 127 -13.09 7.92 -13.59
N THR A 128 -12.48 7.23 -12.61
CA THR A 128 -12.98 5.95 -12.10
C THR A 128 -14.48 6.04 -11.77
N PRO A 129 -15.33 5.15 -12.32
CA PRO A 129 -16.76 5.20 -12.07
C PRO A 129 -17.09 5.19 -10.58
N MET A 130 -17.97 6.08 -10.14
CA MET A 130 -18.37 6.21 -8.73
C MET A 130 -19.87 6.42 -8.59
N LEU A 131 -20.42 5.90 -7.48
CA LEU A 131 -21.77 6.20 -7.02
C LEU A 131 -21.73 6.82 -5.63
N SER A 132 -22.62 7.76 -5.36
CA SER A 132 -22.80 8.36 -4.03
C SER A 132 -23.38 7.35 -3.03
N ALA A 133 -23.27 7.65 -1.75
CA ALA A 133 -23.88 6.84 -0.69
C ALA A 133 -25.41 6.74 -0.87
N GLN A 134 -26.06 7.84 -1.29
CA GLN A 134 -27.50 7.88 -1.54
C GLN A 134 -27.91 6.95 -2.71
N GLU A 135 -27.14 6.98 -3.84
CA GLU A 135 -27.41 6.12 -4.98
C GLU A 135 -27.22 4.63 -4.62
N VAL A 136 -26.14 4.28 -3.90
CA VAL A 136 -25.92 2.90 -3.44
C VAL A 136 -26.99 2.47 -2.45
N LYS A 137 -27.38 3.33 -1.52
CA LYS A 137 -28.48 3.06 -0.57
C LYS A 137 -29.79 2.75 -1.30
N ALA A 138 -30.13 3.56 -2.29
CA ALA A 138 -31.34 3.35 -3.10
C ALA A 138 -31.32 2.00 -3.84
N LEU A 139 -30.17 1.59 -4.38
CA LEU A 139 -30.01 0.26 -5.00
C LEU A 139 -30.21 -0.88 -4.00
N LEU A 140 -29.65 -0.76 -2.79
CA LEU A 140 -29.81 -1.77 -1.73
C LEU A 140 -31.25 -1.85 -1.23
N ASP A 141 -31.93 -0.72 -1.02
CA ASP A 141 -33.33 -0.67 -0.58
C ASP A 141 -34.30 -1.25 -1.61
N ALA A 142 -34.01 -1.01 -2.89
CA ALA A 142 -34.77 -1.57 -4.01
C ALA A 142 -34.46 -3.06 -4.26
N GLN A 143 -33.55 -3.67 -3.50
CA GLN A 143 -33.07 -5.04 -3.76
C GLN A 143 -32.63 -5.24 -5.23
N ALA A 144 -32.01 -4.19 -5.79
CA ALA A 144 -31.50 -4.23 -7.16
C ALA A 144 -30.42 -5.30 -7.33
N ASN A 145 -30.14 -5.70 -8.57
CA ASN A 145 -29.07 -6.64 -8.89
C ASN A 145 -27.68 -5.99 -8.68
N VAL A 146 -27.23 -5.95 -7.42
CA VAL A 146 -26.01 -5.30 -6.99
C VAL A 146 -25.30 -6.12 -5.91
N VAL A 147 -23.97 -6.12 -5.92
CA VAL A 147 -23.11 -6.66 -4.88
C VAL A 147 -22.12 -5.59 -4.42
N VAL A 148 -21.95 -5.44 -3.11
CA VAL A 148 -20.97 -4.52 -2.51
C VAL A 148 -19.78 -5.32 -2.01
N LEU A 149 -18.59 -5.00 -2.51
CA LEU A 149 -17.33 -5.66 -2.17
C LEU A 149 -16.45 -4.70 -1.35
N ASP A 150 -16.09 -5.11 -0.15
CA ASP A 150 -15.24 -4.30 0.72
C ASP A 150 -13.76 -4.66 0.52
N ALA A 151 -13.00 -3.71 -0.04
CA ALA A 151 -11.59 -3.88 -0.41
C ALA A 151 -10.61 -3.76 0.76
N ARG A 152 -11.08 -3.55 1.98
CA ARG A 152 -10.26 -3.42 3.17
C ARG A 152 -9.80 -4.77 3.71
N ARG A 153 -8.91 -4.73 4.69
CA ARG A 153 -8.58 -5.92 5.50
C ARG A 153 -9.83 -6.43 6.22
N PHE A 154 -9.84 -7.72 6.52
CA PHE A 154 -11.00 -8.35 7.14
C PHE A 154 -11.31 -7.80 8.54
N ASP A 155 -10.30 -7.47 9.34
CA ASP A 155 -10.46 -6.85 10.65
C ASP A 155 -11.11 -5.46 10.58
N GLU A 156 -10.74 -4.65 9.58
CA GLU A 156 -11.40 -3.36 9.32
C GLU A 156 -12.86 -3.55 8.89
N TYR A 157 -13.11 -4.55 8.03
CA TYR A 157 -14.45 -4.91 7.57
C TYR A 157 -15.33 -5.35 8.74
N GLN A 158 -14.82 -6.19 9.66
CA GLN A 158 -15.55 -6.62 10.85
C GLN A 158 -15.86 -5.45 11.79
N THR A 159 -14.96 -4.49 11.93
CA THR A 159 -15.18 -3.31 12.78
C THR A 159 -16.42 -2.53 12.34
N MET A 160 -16.55 -2.28 11.04
CA MET A 160 -17.71 -1.63 10.43
C MET A 160 -17.70 -1.86 8.90
N ASN A 161 -18.86 -2.01 8.30
CA ASN A 161 -18.98 -2.20 6.85
C ASN A 161 -20.31 -1.66 6.32
N ILE A 162 -20.43 -1.56 4.99
CA ILE A 162 -21.69 -1.28 4.32
C ILE A 162 -22.62 -2.49 4.48
N PRO A 163 -23.89 -2.32 4.86
CA PRO A 163 -24.81 -3.44 5.02
C PRO A 163 -24.81 -4.37 3.81
N THR A 164 -24.88 -5.66 4.04
CA THR A 164 -24.83 -6.76 3.04
C THR A 164 -23.52 -6.93 2.29
N SER A 165 -22.53 -6.06 2.45
CA SER A 165 -21.25 -6.17 1.76
C SER A 165 -20.49 -7.47 2.09
N ILE A 166 -19.59 -7.87 1.19
CA ILE A 166 -18.73 -9.05 1.31
C ILE A 166 -17.28 -8.57 1.39
N SER A 167 -16.50 -9.12 2.31
CA SER A 167 -15.05 -8.82 2.40
C SER A 167 -14.30 -9.46 1.23
N VAL A 168 -13.66 -8.60 0.42
CA VAL A 168 -12.82 -8.98 -0.72
C VAL A 168 -11.63 -8.01 -0.75
N PRO A 169 -10.51 -8.30 -0.06
CA PRO A 169 -9.33 -7.44 -0.06
C PRO A 169 -8.89 -7.04 -1.47
N GLY A 170 -8.41 -5.81 -1.63
CA GLY A 170 -8.25 -5.16 -2.94
C GLY A 170 -7.55 -5.97 -4.04
N ALA A 171 -6.48 -6.71 -3.71
CA ALA A 171 -5.78 -7.56 -4.67
C ALA A 171 -6.58 -8.79 -5.12
N GLU A 172 -7.65 -9.17 -4.38
CA GLU A 172 -8.50 -10.32 -4.69
C GLU A 172 -9.72 -9.97 -5.56
N LEU A 173 -9.99 -8.68 -5.79
CA LEU A 173 -11.18 -8.24 -6.50
C LEU A 173 -11.31 -8.86 -7.90
N VAL A 174 -10.25 -8.81 -8.70
CA VAL A 174 -10.26 -9.39 -10.06
C VAL A 174 -10.39 -10.91 -10.01
N LEU A 175 -9.78 -11.57 -9.03
CA LEU A 175 -9.90 -13.01 -8.83
C LEU A 175 -11.34 -13.44 -8.54
N ARG A 176 -12.07 -12.64 -7.75
CA ARG A 176 -13.36 -13.06 -7.16
C ARG A 176 -14.59 -12.46 -7.84
N ALA A 177 -14.43 -11.40 -8.62
CA ALA A 177 -15.54 -10.64 -9.19
C ALA A 177 -16.51 -11.54 -9.97
N ALA A 178 -16.01 -12.38 -10.88
CA ALA A 178 -16.84 -13.25 -11.71
C ALA A 178 -17.56 -14.35 -10.90
N ALA A 179 -17.01 -14.78 -9.76
CA ALA A 179 -17.66 -15.76 -8.89
C ALA A 179 -18.75 -15.15 -8.01
N LEU A 180 -18.62 -13.86 -7.68
CA LEU A 180 -19.57 -13.12 -6.83
C LEU A 180 -20.67 -12.42 -7.65
N ALA A 181 -20.42 -12.14 -8.93
CA ALA A 181 -21.34 -11.47 -9.84
C ALA A 181 -21.45 -12.28 -11.14
N THR A 182 -22.08 -13.46 -11.07
CA THR A 182 -22.20 -14.42 -12.17
C THR A 182 -23.12 -13.94 -13.30
N ASP A 183 -24.11 -13.10 -12.98
CA ASP A 183 -24.94 -12.42 -13.99
C ASP A 183 -24.18 -11.16 -14.46
N PRO A 184 -23.93 -11.02 -15.78
CA PRO A 184 -23.26 -9.83 -16.33
C PRO A 184 -23.97 -8.51 -16.04
N GLY A 185 -25.28 -8.55 -15.76
CA GLY A 185 -26.06 -7.40 -15.33
C GLY A 185 -25.88 -7.00 -13.87
N THR A 186 -25.25 -7.83 -13.04
CA THR A 186 -24.98 -7.50 -11.62
C THR A 186 -24.00 -6.35 -11.53
N ARG A 187 -24.39 -5.27 -10.88
CA ARG A 187 -23.50 -4.14 -10.61
C ARG A 187 -22.58 -4.44 -9.43
N ILE A 188 -21.30 -4.25 -9.62
CA ILE A 188 -20.28 -4.39 -8.56
C ILE A 188 -19.93 -3.03 -7.99
N ILE A 189 -20.15 -2.84 -6.69
CA ILE A 189 -19.76 -1.64 -5.95
C ILE A 189 -18.55 -1.98 -5.08
N VAL A 190 -17.46 -1.25 -5.25
CA VAL A 190 -16.25 -1.43 -4.42
C VAL A 190 -16.23 -0.39 -3.31
N ASN A 191 -16.13 -0.84 -2.06
CA ASN A 191 -16.07 -0.01 -0.87
C ASN A 191 -14.70 -0.04 -0.19
N CYS A 192 -14.37 1.06 0.50
CA CYS A 192 -13.28 1.11 1.50
C CYS A 192 -13.63 2.10 2.61
N ALA A 193 -12.64 2.58 3.39
CA ALA A 193 -12.89 3.56 4.45
C ALA A 193 -13.15 4.97 3.89
N GLY A 194 -12.29 5.45 2.98
CA GLY A 194 -12.37 6.75 2.33
C GLY A 194 -12.39 6.58 0.81
N ARG A 195 -11.27 6.90 0.14
CA ARG A 195 -11.21 6.97 -1.32
C ARG A 195 -10.27 5.94 -1.96
N THR A 196 -9.01 5.89 -1.54
CA THR A 196 -7.89 5.23 -2.23
C THR A 196 -8.17 3.78 -2.66
N ARG A 197 -8.54 2.89 -1.71
CA ARG A 197 -8.69 1.45 -2.00
C ARG A 197 -9.91 1.14 -2.86
N SER A 198 -11.01 1.92 -2.74
CA SER A 198 -12.17 1.76 -3.61
C SER A 198 -11.88 2.25 -5.03
N ILE A 199 -11.14 3.36 -5.19
CA ILE A 199 -10.69 3.86 -6.50
C ILE A 199 -9.79 2.81 -7.17
N ILE A 200 -8.70 2.41 -6.52
CA ILE A 200 -7.75 1.42 -7.05
C ILE A 200 -8.44 0.08 -7.32
N GLY A 201 -9.32 -0.36 -6.42
CA GLY A 201 -10.06 -1.62 -6.58
C GLY A 201 -11.04 -1.59 -7.75
N THR A 202 -11.82 -0.53 -7.91
CA THR A 202 -12.72 -0.35 -9.05
C THR A 202 -11.93 -0.26 -10.36
N GLN A 203 -10.86 0.54 -10.38
CA GLN A 203 -10.03 0.67 -11.57
C GLN A 203 -9.31 -0.64 -11.91
N SER A 204 -9.02 -1.51 -10.93
CA SER A 204 -8.53 -2.88 -11.17
C SER A 204 -9.52 -3.69 -12.00
N LEU A 205 -10.81 -3.64 -11.66
CA LEU A 205 -11.87 -4.33 -12.39
C LEU A 205 -12.04 -3.77 -13.81
N VAL A 206 -12.01 -2.44 -13.95
CA VAL A 206 -12.04 -1.76 -15.27
C VAL A 206 -10.85 -2.17 -16.12
N ASN A 207 -9.64 -2.11 -15.59
CA ASN A 207 -8.41 -2.43 -16.32
C ASN A 207 -8.35 -3.91 -16.74
N ALA A 208 -8.91 -4.80 -15.93
CA ALA A 208 -9.02 -6.23 -16.21
C ALA A 208 -10.13 -6.56 -17.24
N GLY A 209 -10.98 -5.58 -17.59
CA GLY A 209 -12.07 -5.80 -18.55
C GLY A 209 -13.21 -6.66 -18.01
N ILE A 210 -13.53 -6.52 -16.70
CA ILE A 210 -14.69 -7.19 -16.11
C ILE A 210 -15.96 -6.68 -16.80
N ALA A 211 -16.80 -7.61 -17.27
CA ALA A 211 -17.97 -7.28 -18.08
C ALA A 211 -19.12 -6.60 -17.28
N ASN A 212 -19.17 -6.84 -15.98
CA ASN A 212 -20.17 -6.27 -15.10
C ASN A 212 -20.02 -4.74 -15.01
N PRO A 213 -21.11 -3.97 -14.83
CA PRO A 213 -21.02 -2.57 -14.45
C PRO A 213 -20.32 -2.43 -13.10
N VAL A 214 -19.25 -1.63 -13.04
CA VAL A 214 -18.45 -1.44 -11.80
C VAL A 214 -18.47 0.02 -11.36
N ALA A 215 -18.49 0.28 -10.07
CA ALA A 215 -18.33 1.62 -9.49
C ALA A 215 -17.71 1.57 -8.10
N ALA A 216 -16.95 2.58 -7.73
CA ALA A 216 -16.55 2.82 -6.35
C ALA A 216 -17.72 3.43 -5.55
N LEU A 217 -17.87 3.06 -4.28
CA LEU A 217 -18.65 3.85 -3.36
C LEU A 217 -17.85 5.13 -3.05
N ARG A 218 -18.37 6.27 -3.51
CA ARG A 218 -17.73 7.58 -3.32
C ARG A 218 -17.52 7.85 -1.83
N ASN A 219 -16.27 8.11 -1.46
CA ASN A 219 -15.84 8.39 -0.08
C ASN A 219 -16.07 7.23 0.92
N GLY A 220 -16.36 6.02 0.45
CA GLY A 220 -16.41 4.81 1.27
C GLY A 220 -17.35 4.88 2.48
N THR A 221 -16.92 4.26 3.60
CA THR A 221 -17.67 4.31 4.87
C THR A 221 -17.77 5.72 5.45
N ILE A 222 -16.79 6.59 5.20
CA ILE A 222 -16.84 8.01 5.57
C ILE A 222 -18.02 8.69 4.85
N GLY A 223 -18.10 8.58 3.52
CA GLY A 223 -19.19 9.16 2.75
C GLY A 223 -20.55 8.58 3.11
N TRP A 224 -20.61 7.27 3.44
CA TRP A 224 -21.82 6.61 3.93
C TRP A 224 -22.30 7.23 5.23
N THR A 225 -21.39 7.43 6.20
CA THR A 225 -21.69 8.06 7.49
C THR A 225 -22.11 9.53 7.34
N LEU A 226 -21.39 10.30 6.52
CA LEU A 226 -21.73 11.71 6.25
C LEU A 226 -23.09 11.87 5.57
N ALA A 227 -23.54 10.86 4.81
CA ALA A 227 -24.89 10.81 4.23
C ALA A 227 -25.98 10.39 5.24
N GLY A 228 -25.65 10.23 6.51
CA GLY A 228 -26.58 9.81 7.57
C GLY A 228 -26.97 8.33 7.50
N GLN A 229 -26.23 7.50 6.79
CA GLN A 229 -26.52 6.09 6.65
C GLN A 229 -25.87 5.26 7.77
N THR A 230 -26.55 4.17 8.16
CA THR A 230 -26.08 3.27 9.22
C THR A 230 -25.11 2.23 8.67
N LEU A 231 -23.99 2.02 9.37
CA LEU A 231 -23.03 0.95 9.11
C LEU A 231 -23.44 -0.33 9.85
N GLU A 232 -23.06 -1.47 9.31
CA GLU A 232 -23.13 -2.77 9.96
C GLU A 232 -21.81 -3.05 10.70
N HIS A 233 -21.86 -3.78 11.82
CA HIS A 233 -20.72 -4.14 12.67
C HIS A 233 -20.67 -5.65 12.89
N GLY A 234 -19.47 -6.21 13.02
CA GLY A 234 -19.27 -7.62 13.35
C GLY A 234 -19.57 -8.61 12.22
N ALA A 235 -19.79 -8.14 10.98
CA ALA A 235 -20.10 -9.03 9.87
C ALA A 235 -18.94 -9.98 9.54
N GLY A 236 -19.28 -11.23 9.22
CA GLY A 236 -18.31 -12.29 8.90
C GLY A 236 -18.34 -12.74 7.44
N ARG A 237 -19.05 -12.04 6.53
CA ARG A 237 -19.21 -12.49 5.15
C ARG A 237 -17.89 -12.41 4.40
N ARG A 238 -17.47 -13.53 3.81
CA ARG A 238 -16.26 -13.68 3.00
C ARG A 238 -16.62 -14.22 1.62
N ALA A 239 -15.77 -13.94 0.65
CA ALA A 239 -15.90 -14.54 -0.66
C ALA A 239 -15.69 -16.07 -0.61
N THR A 240 -16.47 -16.78 -1.40
CA THR A 240 -16.35 -18.22 -1.58
C THR A 240 -15.14 -18.59 -2.45
N PRO A 241 -14.69 -19.85 -2.43
CA PRO A 241 -13.67 -20.34 -3.37
C PRO A 241 -14.06 -20.08 -4.82
N VAL A 242 -13.08 -19.74 -5.64
CA VAL A 242 -13.29 -19.42 -7.06
C VAL A 242 -13.20 -20.70 -7.89
N PRO A 243 -14.18 -20.99 -8.75
CA PRO A 243 -14.09 -22.10 -9.70
C PRO A 243 -12.87 -21.96 -10.64
N GLU A 244 -12.26 -23.08 -11.00
CA GLU A 244 -11.00 -23.11 -11.75
C GLU A 244 -11.07 -22.34 -13.09
N LEU A 245 -12.15 -22.51 -13.85
CA LEU A 245 -12.33 -21.79 -15.12
C LEU A 245 -12.33 -20.27 -14.93
N GLN A 246 -12.99 -19.78 -13.87
CA GLN A 246 -13.03 -18.34 -13.54
C GLN A 246 -11.66 -17.86 -13.09
N ARG A 247 -10.93 -18.66 -12.29
CA ARG A 247 -9.56 -18.36 -11.88
C ARG A 247 -8.63 -18.21 -13.10
N LEU A 248 -8.69 -19.15 -14.06
CA LEU A 248 -7.88 -19.10 -15.29
C LEU A 248 -8.19 -17.86 -16.13
N THR A 249 -9.45 -17.50 -16.26
CA THR A 249 -9.88 -16.28 -16.96
C THR A 249 -9.34 -15.04 -16.27
N ALA A 250 -9.49 -14.95 -14.95
CA ALA A 250 -8.97 -13.83 -14.15
C ALA A 250 -7.44 -13.72 -14.22
N ALA A 251 -6.72 -14.87 -14.24
CA ALA A 251 -5.26 -14.89 -14.39
C ALA A 251 -4.81 -14.31 -15.74
N GLN A 252 -5.49 -14.65 -16.83
CA GLN A 252 -5.20 -14.09 -18.14
C GLN A 252 -5.47 -12.58 -18.19
N GLN A 253 -6.57 -12.12 -17.60
CA GLN A 253 -6.92 -10.70 -17.50
C GLN A 253 -5.87 -9.94 -16.66
N ALA A 254 -5.54 -10.45 -15.48
CA ALA A 254 -4.56 -9.84 -14.58
C ALA A 254 -3.16 -9.78 -15.21
N ARG A 255 -2.75 -10.85 -15.94
CA ARG A 255 -1.49 -10.87 -16.69
C ARG A 255 -1.44 -9.77 -17.74
N THR A 256 -2.50 -9.61 -18.50
CA THR A 256 -2.60 -8.55 -19.52
C THR A 256 -2.46 -7.17 -18.92
N VAL A 257 -3.07 -6.91 -17.74
CA VAL A 257 -2.92 -5.63 -17.03
C VAL A 257 -1.48 -5.43 -16.55
N ALA A 258 -0.86 -6.45 -15.98
CA ALA A 258 0.52 -6.41 -15.50
C ALA A 258 1.52 -6.15 -16.64
N ASP A 259 1.34 -6.81 -17.79
CA ASP A 259 2.20 -6.62 -18.96
C ASP A 259 2.09 -5.20 -19.53
N ARG A 260 0.88 -4.62 -19.58
CA ARG A 260 0.65 -3.21 -19.93
C ARG A 260 1.34 -2.23 -18.96
N ALA A 261 1.41 -2.58 -17.68
CA ALA A 261 2.10 -1.80 -16.66
C ALA A 261 3.63 -1.92 -16.74
N GLY A 262 4.17 -2.80 -17.58
CA GLY A 262 5.61 -3.05 -17.71
C GLY A 262 6.17 -3.93 -16.58
N VAL A 263 5.33 -4.77 -15.97
CA VAL A 263 5.76 -5.76 -14.98
C VAL A 263 6.68 -6.80 -15.63
N LYS A 264 7.79 -7.08 -14.98
CA LYS A 264 8.79 -8.06 -15.44
C LYS A 264 8.45 -9.46 -14.97
N ARG A 265 8.98 -10.48 -15.66
CA ARG A 265 8.78 -11.89 -15.32
C ARG A 265 10.06 -12.52 -14.83
N ALA A 266 9.95 -13.42 -13.86
CA ALA A 266 11.05 -14.20 -13.34
C ALA A 266 10.58 -15.62 -13.01
N ARG A 267 11.51 -16.54 -12.88
CA ARG A 267 11.29 -17.90 -12.38
C ARG A 267 11.88 -18.04 -10.98
N LEU A 268 11.51 -19.09 -10.28
CA LEU A 268 12.04 -19.33 -8.93
C LEU A 268 13.58 -19.37 -8.91
N ALA A 269 14.22 -19.91 -9.94
CA ALA A 269 15.68 -19.92 -10.07
C ALA A 269 16.31 -18.51 -10.10
N ASP A 270 15.60 -17.50 -10.61
CA ASP A 270 16.09 -16.12 -10.64
C ASP A 270 16.11 -15.47 -9.24
N VAL A 271 15.32 -15.98 -8.30
CA VAL A 271 15.26 -15.45 -6.93
C VAL A 271 16.60 -15.62 -6.23
N LEU A 272 17.29 -16.76 -6.44
CA LEU A 272 18.63 -16.98 -5.87
C LEU A 272 19.63 -15.94 -6.42
N ARG A 273 19.58 -15.67 -7.73
CA ARG A 273 20.39 -14.63 -8.36
C ARG A 273 20.08 -13.25 -7.78
N PHE A 274 18.80 -12.88 -7.64
CA PHE A 274 18.40 -11.59 -7.05
C PHE A 274 18.88 -11.43 -5.60
N ARG A 275 18.86 -12.49 -4.82
CA ARG A 275 19.35 -12.49 -3.42
C ARG A 275 20.87 -12.44 -3.30
N SER A 276 21.60 -13.01 -4.25
CA SER A 276 23.06 -12.96 -4.28
C SER A 276 23.61 -11.63 -4.80
N GLU A 277 22.76 -10.79 -5.40
CA GLU A 277 23.16 -9.48 -5.92
C GLU A 277 23.37 -8.49 -4.78
N THR A 278 24.64 -8.18 -4.48
CA THR A 278 25.01 -7.31 -3.35
C THR A 278 24.80 -5.83 -3.62
N THR A 279 24.63 -5.43 -4.89
CA THR A 279 24.50 -4.03 -5.30
C THR A 279 23.05 -3.54 -5.37
N ARG A 280 22.06 -4.44 -5.17
CA ARG A 280 20.65 -4.11 -5.32
C ARG A 280 19.79 -4.79 -4.25
N THR A 281 18.90 -4.01 -3.65
CA THR A 281 17.89 -4.50 -2.72
C THR A 281 16.77 -5.21 -3.49
N SER A 282 16.40 -6.42 -3.04
CA SER A 282 15.25 -7.17 -3.56
C SER A 282 14.34 -7.58 -2.41
N TYR A 283 13.09 -7.13 -2.47
CA TYR A 283 12.03 -7.56 -1.57
C TYR A 283 11.30 -8.75 -2.18
N CYS A 284 11.40 -9.92 -1.56
CA CYS A 284 10.69 -11.13 -1.97
C CYS A 284 9.42 -11.28 -1.14
N LEU A 285 8.25 -11.14 -1.76
CA LEU A 285 6.98 -10.96 -1.08
C LEU A 285 5.92 -11.93 -1.60
N ASP A 286 5.27 -12.64 -0.67
CA ASP A 286 4.09 -13.45 -0.93
C ASP A 286 2.85 -12.57 -0.72
N VAL A 287 2.07 -12.36 -1.79
CA VAL A 287 0.93 -11.43 -1.78
C VAL A 287 -0.40 -12.10 -1.48
N ARG A 288 -0.37 -13.37 -1.14
CA ARG A 288 -1.55 -14.14 -0.72
C ARG A 288 -2.01 -13.73 0.69
N THR A 289 -3.07 -14.36 1.16
CA THR A 289 -3.56 -14.12 2.52
C THR A 289 -2.58 -14.61 3.60
N PRO A 290 -2.61 -14.04 4.82
CA PRO A 290 -1.80 -14.52 5.94
C PRO A 290 -2.00 -16.01 6.26
N ALA A 291 -3.22 -16.51 6.08
CA ALA A 291 -3.54 -17.92 6.31
C ALA A 291 -2.86 -18.84 5.28
N GLU A 292 -2.90 -18.47 4.00
CA GLU A 292 -2.20 -19.20 2.92
C GLU A 292 -0.68 -19.17 3.12
N PHE A 293 -0.13 -18.01 3.48
CA PHE A 293 1.29 -17.88 3.80
C PHE A 293 1.72 -18.80 4.95
N SER A 294 0.95 -18.83 6.04
CA SER A 294 1.25 -19.68 7.20
C SER A 294 1.15 -21.16 6.89
N ALA A 295 0.23 -21.55 6.00
CA ALA A 295 0.05 -22.93 5.55
C ALA A 295 1.20 -23.42 4.64
N GLY A 296 1.81 -22.50 3.88
CA GLY A 296 2.98 -22.79 3.05
C GLY A 296 3.37 -21.56 2.24
N HIS A 297 4.67 -21.21 2.22
CA HIS A 297 5.22 -20.09 1.46
C HIS A 297 6.57 -20.44 0.83
N LEU A 298 7.00 -19.65 -0.13
CA LEU A 298 8.32 -19.80 -0.75
C LEU A 298 9.42 -19.50 0.25
N PRO A 299 10.51 -20.30 0.28
CA PRO A 299 11.64 -20.07 1.17
C PRO A 299 12.18 -18.65 1.13
N GLY A 300 12.17 -18.01 2.32
CA GLY A 300 12.67 -16.66 2.52
C GLY A 300 11.82 -15.55 1.87
N PHE A 301 10.54 -15.81 1.55
CA PHE A 301 9.57 -14.77 1.23
C PHE A 301 8.92 -14.25 2.50
N ALA A 302 8.57 -12.97 2.50
CA ALA A 302 7.80 -12.35 3.58
C ALA A 302 6.33 -12.21 3.17
N SER A 303 5.42 -12.34 4.14
CA SER A 303 3.99 -12.10 3.92
C SER A 303 3.71 -10.61 3.69
N ALA A 304 3.08 -10.30 2.58
CA ALA A 304 2.65 -8.95 2.24
C ALA A 304 1.37 -8.99 1.39
N PRO A 305 0.19 -9.23 1.97
CA PRO A 305 -1.07 -9.30 1.23
C PRO A 305 -1.20 -8.13 0.25
N GLY A 306 -1.49 -8.43 -1.03
CA GLY A 306 -1.25 -7.50 -2.12
C GLY A 306 -1.97 -6.15 -1.99
N GLY A 307 -3.23 -6.13 -1.52
CA GLY A 307 -3.94 -4.88 -1.28
C GLY A 307 -3.29 -4.01 -0.19
N GLN A 308 -2.76 -4.65 0.86
CA GLN A 308 -2.03 -3.98 1.93
C GLN A 308 -0.66 -3.50 1.46
N LEU A 309 0.05 -4.32 0.68
CA LEU A 309 1.35 -3.94 0.12
C LEU A 309 1.26 -2.67 -0.75
N VAL A 310 0.24 -2.55 -1.60
CA VAL A 310 0.01 -1.33 -2.40
C VAL A 310 -0.27 -0.12 -1.50
N GLN A 311 -1.02 -0.32 -0.43
CA GLN A 311 -1.35 0.75 0.51
C GLN A 311 -0.13 1.21 1.34
N GLU A 312 0.68 0.28 1.83
CA GLU A 312 1.73 0.49 2.83
C GLU A 312 3.13 0.23 2.26
N THR A 313 3.42 0.79 1.08
CA THR A 313 4.73 0.59 0.42
C THR A 313 5.89 1.09 1.29
N ASP A 314 5.74 2.22 1.94
CA ASP A 314 6.73 2.84 2.83
C ASP A 314 6.95 2.04 4.12
N VAL A 315 5.95 1.32 4.60
CA VAL A 315 6.08 0.41 5.75
C VAL A 315 6.81 -0.87 5.37
N THR A 316 6.41 -1.49 4.25
CA THR A 316 6.92 -2.81 3.84
C THR A 316 8.25 -2.71 3.10
N MET A 317 8.41 -1.71 2.24
CA MET A 317 9.56 -1.52 1.35
C MET A 317 10.09 -0.09 1.44
N PRO A 318 10.72 0.32 2.57
CA PRO A 318 11.17 1.69 2.76
C PRO A 318 12.33 2.12 1.84
N VAL A 319 12.99 1.18 1.15
CA VAL A 319 14.07 1.51 0.20
C VAL A 319 13.47 1.81 -1.17
N ARG A 320 13.26 3.08 -1.48
CA ARG A 320 12.86 3.51 -2.83
C ARG A 320 13.96 3.15 -3.83
N GLY A 321 13.55 2.80 -5.06
CA GLY A 321 14.48 2.34 -6.09
C GLY A 321 14.82 0.85 -6.03
N ALA A 322 14.46 0.15 -4.96
CA ALA A 322 14.62 -1.29 -4.83
C ALA A 322 13.72 -2.08 -5.80
N ARG A 323 14.00 -3.37 -5.91
CA ARG A 323 13.21 -4.35 -6.68
C ARG A 323 12.20 -5.04 -5.78
N ALA A 324 10.96 -5.20 -6.26
CA ALA A 324 9.95 -6.06 -5.66
C ALA A 324 9.77 -7.34 -6.49
N VAL A 325 9.81 -8.50 -5.83
CA VAL A 325 9.59 -9.83 -6.45
C VAL A 325 8.37 -10.44 -5.77
N LEU A 326 7.29 -10.62 -6.53
CA LEU A 326 5.99 -11.02 -6.00
C LEU A 326 5.66 -12.47 -6.39
N ALA A 327 5.05 -13.18 -5.45
CA ALA A 327 4.58 -14.55 -5.64
C ALA A 327 3.14 -14.75 -5.20
N ASP A 328 2.40 -15.57 -5.95
CA ASP A 328 1.11 -16.16 -5.61
C ASP A 328 0.99 -17.54 -6.27
N LEU A 329 -0.16 -18.21 -6.12
CA LEU A 329 -0.50 -19.48 -6.80
C LEU A 329 -1.67 -19.36 -7.78
N ASP A 330 -2.39 -18.24 -7.74
CA ASP A 330 -3.57 -18.05 -8.58
C ASP A 330 -3.27 -17.32 -9.90
N GLY A 331 -2.11 -16.66 -9.97
CA GLY A 331 -1.69 -15.86 -11.13
C GLY A 331 -2.48 -14.55 -11.27
N VAL A 332 -3.23 -14.15 -10.25
CA VAL A 332 -4.06 -12.93 -10.26
C VAL A 332 -3.55 -11.90 -9.30
N ARG A 333 -3.42 -12.26 -8.03
CA ARG A 333 -3.08 -11.33 -6.95
C ARG A 333 -1.70 -10.70 -7.14
N ALA A 334 -0.68 -11.49 -7.52
CA ALA A 334 0.65 -10.97 -7.81
C ALA A 334 0.67 -10.05 -9.02
N ASN A 335 -0.03 -10.42 -10.10
CA ASN A 335 -0.12 -9.59 -11.30
C ASN A 335 -0.83 -8.27 -11.05
N MET A 336 -1.97 -8.28 -10.36
CA MET A 336 -2.71 -7.05 -10.04
C MET A 336 -1.93 -6.14 -9.08
N THR A 337 -1.33 -6.70 -8.02
CA THR A 337 -0.47 -5.97 -7.10
C THR A 337 0.73 -5.35 -7.82
N ALA A 338 1.41 -6.16 -8.66
CA ALA A 338 2.56 -5.72 -9.44
C ALA A 338 2.22 -4.58 -10.40
N SER A 339 1.04 -4.63 -11.04
CA SER A 339 0.60 -3.59 -11.96
C SER A 339 0.51 -2.21 -11.26
N TRP A 340 0.00 -2.17 -10.04
CA TRP A 340 -0.10 -0.95 -9.25
C TRP A 340 1.26 -0.46 -8.76
N LEU A 341 2.09 -1.35 -8.24
CA LEU A 341 3.45 -1.00 -7.80
C LEU A 341 4.30 -0.47 -8.96
N ALA A 342 4.19 -1.06 -10.16
CA ALA A 342 4.89 -0.57 -11.35
C ALA A 342 4.44 0.84 -11.73
N GLN A 343 3.12 1.13 -11.69
CA GLN A 343 2.56 2.46 -11.90
C GLN A 343 3.03 3.46 -10.80
N MET A 344 3.24 2.99 -9.58
CA MET A 344 3.83 3.77 -8.47
C MET A 344 5.36 3.91 -8.57
N GLY A 345 5.96 3.49 -9.69
CA GLY A 345 7.37 3.69 -10.01
C GLY A 345 8.34 2.65 -9.45
N TRP A 346 7.85 1.51 -8.97
CA TRP A 346 8.68 0.39 -8.52
C TRP A 346 9.17 -0.46 -9.71
N GLU A 347 10.35 -1.05 -9.59
CA GLU A 347 10.74 -2.18 -10.43
C GLU A 347 10.13 -3.45 -9.86
N VAL A 348 9.21 -4.07 -10.62
CA VAL A 348 8.44 -5.21 -10.12
C VAL A 348 8.60 -6.42 -11.02
N TRP A 349 8.79 -7.56 -10.38
CA TRP A 349 8.86 -8.87 -10.98
C TRP A 349 7.78 -9.77 -10.40
N VAL A 350 7.09 -10.52 -11.24
CA VAL A 350 6.17 -11.58 -10.83
C VAL A 350 6.77 -12.92 -11.18
N LEU A 351 6.74 -13.86 -10.24
CA LEU A 351 7.20 -15.23 -10.49
C LEU A 351 6.17 -16.00 -11.30
N ASP A 352 6.63 -16.55 -12.41
CA ASP A 352 5.86 -17.47 -13.25
C ASP A 352 6.18 -18.94 -12.91
N ASP A 353 5.33 -19.87 -13.36
CA ASP A 353 5.52 -21.32 -13.30
C ASP A 353 5.66 -21.92 -11.88
N LEU A 354 5.11 -21.23 -10.86
CA LEU A 354 5.13 -21.73 -9.48
C LEU A 354 4.18 -22.93 -9.31
N GLN A 355 4.62 -23.91 -8.55
CA GLN A 355 3.85 -25.08 -8.15
C GLN A 355 3.55 -25.04 -6.64
N ALA A 356 2.48 -25.67 -6.21
CA ALA A 356 2.15 -25.74 -4.78
C ALA A 356 3.29 -26.33 -3.93
N THR A 357 4.07 -27.25 -4.48
CA THR A 357 5.23 -27.87 -3.83
C THR A 357 6.41 -26.91 -3.59
N ASP A 358 6.48 -25.78 -4.31
CA ASP A 358 7.51 -24.76 -4.11
C ASP A 358 7.31 -24.00 -2.80
N PHE A 359 6.07 -23.93 -2.32
CA PHE A 359 5.68 -23.25 -1.08
C PHE A 359 5.94 -24.16 0.13
N SER A 360 7.20 -24.46 0.35
CA SER A 360 7.67 -25.54 1.25
C SER A 360 8.00 -25.09 2.68
N GLU A 361 8.12 -23.76 2.93
CA GLU A 361 8.26 -23.23 4.29
C GLU A 361 6.88 -23.00 4.90
N THR A 362 6.74 -23.36 6.16
CA THR A 362 5.52 -23.13 6.97
C THR A 362 5.90 -22.33 8.21
N GLY A 363 4.98 -21.56 8.75
CA GLY A 363 5.20 -20.86 10.00
C GLY A 363 4.13 -19.81 10.28
N GLN A 364 3.94 -19.52 11.55
CA GLN A 364 3.04 -18.46 11.95
C GLN A 364 3.70 -17.09 11.71
N LEU A 365 2.89 -16.15 11.28
CA LEU A 365 3.30 -14.76 11.28
C LEU A 365 3.62 -14.31 12.72
N PRO A 366 4.61 -13.42 12.92
CA PRO A 366 4.83 -12.85 14.23
C PRO A 366 3.52 -12.22 14.74
N PRO A 367 3.24 -12.30 16.05
CA PRO A 367 2.06 -11.68 16.60
C PRO A 367 2.07 -10.17 16.25
N PRO A 368 0.89 -9.58 16.00
CA PRO A 368 0.81 -8.16 15.74
C PRO A 368 1.44 -7.38 16.90
N VAL A 369 2.27 -6.39 16.57
CA VAL A 369 2.84 -5.49 17.57
C VAL A 369 1.68 -4.74 18.24
N PRO A 370 1.60 -4.71 19.58
CA PRO A 370 0.57 -3.91 20.26
C PRO A 370 0.61 -2.47 19.76
N PRO A 371 -0.54 -1.83 19.55
CA PRO A 371 -0.56 -0.45 19.09
C PRO A 371 0.14 0.47 20.10
N SER A 372 1.08 1.28 19.62
CA SER A 372 1.71 2.33 20.43
C SER A 372 0.66 3.35 20.89
N PRO A 373 0.81 3.96 22.09
CA PRO A 373 0.01 5.12 22.47
C PRO A 373 0.24 6.30 21.51
N HIS A 374 1.40 6.33 20.85
CA HIS A 374 1.80 7.31 19.84
C HIS A 374 1.54 6.83 18.40
N ARG A 375 0.60 5.90 18.20
CA ARG A 375 0.17 5.51 16.87
C ARG A 375 -0.59 6.65 16.19
N TYR A 376 -0.57 6.64 14.88
CA TYR A 376 -1.48 7.47 14.11
C TYR A 376 -2.94 7.19 14.50
N ARG A 377 -3.72 8.25 14.69
CA ARG A 377 -5.15 8.21 14.86
C ARG A 377 -5.82 8.90 13.67
N ARG A 378 -6.84 8.28 13.14
CA ARG A 378 -7.62 8.92 12.08
C ARG A 378 -8.15 10.27 12.60
N PRO A 379 -8.22 11.33 11.76
CA PRO A 379 -8.61 12.67 12.23
C PRO A 379 -9.95 12.72 12.97
N TYR A 380 -10.84 11.79 12.66
CA TYR A 380 -12.18 11.69 13.29
C TYR A 380 -12.22 10.72 14.49
N GLU A 381 -11.08 10.10 14.85
CA GLU A 381 -10.99 9.17 15.97
C GLU A 381 -10.76 9.93 17.27
N GLY A 382 -11.74 9.87 18.20
CA GLY A 382 -11.67 10.51 19.51
C GLY A 382 -11.88 12.04 19.48
N THR A 383 -12.54 12.56 18.45
CA THR A 383 -12.94 13.96 18.34
C THR A 383 -14.41 14.16 18.72
N ASP A 384 -14.75 15.33 19.25
CA ASP A 384 -16.12 15.71 19.60
C ASP A 384 -16.98 16.05 18.36
N ASN A 385 -16.34 16.34 17.21
CA ASN A 385 -17.00 16.64 15.95
C ASN A 385 -16.51 15.72 14.81
N PRO A 386 -16.89 14.43 14.82
CA PRO A 386 -16.39 13.47 13.83
C PRO A 386 -16.82 13.78 12.39
N HIS A 387 -17.99 14.39 12.18
CA HIS A 387 -18.46 14.73 10.82
C HIS A 387 -17.59 15.81 10.17
N GLU A 388 -17.29 16.87 10.89
CA GLU A 388 -16.39 17.93 10.38
C GLU A 388 -14.98 17.38 10.10
N ALA A 389 -14.44 16.57 11.00
CA ALA A 389 -13.15 15.93 10.84
C ALA A 389 -13.13 14.96 9.64
N MET A 390 -14.20 14.21 9.40
CA MET A 390 -14.37 13.36 8.23
C MET A 390 -14.38 14.18 6.93
N GLN A 391 -15.11 15.30 6.91
CA GLN A 391 -15.15 16.17 5.74
C GLN A 391 -13.79 16.80 5.47
N ALA A 392 -13.12 17.34 6.49
CA ALA A 392 -11.78 17.90 6.38
C ALA A 392 -10.76 16.89 5.85
N TYR A 393 -10.87 15.62 6.29
CA TYR A 393 -10.04 14.53 5.79
C TYR A 393 -10.25 14.29 4.28
N LEU A 394 -11.50 14.26 3.82
CA LEU A 394 -11.81 14.10 2.39
C LEU A 394 -11.30 15.30 1.56
N ASP A 395 -11.48 16.52 2.06
CA ASP A 395 -11.01 17.74 1.40
C ASP A 395 -9.47 17.73 1.26
N TRP A 396 -8.76 17.22 2.27
CA TRP A 396 -7.32 16.99 2.22
C TRP A 396 -6.95 15.94 1.15
N GLU A 397 -7.62 14.78 1.09
CA GLU A 397 -7.36 13.75 0.06
C GLU A 397 -7.50 14.35 -1.36
N TYR A 398 -8.53 15.15 -1.64
CA TYR A 398 -8.72 15.83 -2.93
C TYR A 398 -7.57 16.79 -3.29
N GLY A 399 -6.87 17.36 -2.30
CA GLY A 399 -5.72 18.23 -2.49
C GLY A 399 -4.44 17.53 -2.93
N LEU A 400 -4.36 16.21 -2.80
CA LEU A 400 -3.11 15.45 -2.98
C LEU A 400 -2.56 15.48 -4.40
N VAL A 401 -3.39 15.57 -5.45
CA VAL A 401 -2.92 15.67 -6.86
C VAL A 401 -2.12 16.95 -7.07
N ALA A 402 -2.63 18.07 -6.58
CA ALA A 402 -1.91 19.35 -6.66
C ALA A 402 -0.62 19.32 -5.84
N GLN A 403 -0.64 18.64 -4.69
CA GLN A 403 0.52 18.46 -3.82
C GLN A 403 1.61 17.61 -4.47
N LEU A 404 1.24 16.50 -5.15
CA LEU A 404 2.18 15.71 -5.98
C LEU A 404 2.86 16.54 -7.05
N ALA A 405 2.11 17.43 -7.72
CA ALA A 405 2.65 18.29 -8.76
C ALA A 405 3.69 19.27 -8.20
N ARG A 406 3.48 19.81 -6.98
CA ARG A 406 4.49 20.65 -6.29
C ARG A 406 5.70 19.85 -5.84
N ASP A 407 5.48 18.64 -5.31
CA ASP A 407 6.59 17.77 -4.91
C ASP A 407 7.48 17.37 -6.08
N GLY A 408 6.91 16.91 -7.18
CA GLY A 408 7.60 16.57 -8.43
C GLY A 408 8.56 15.39 -8.37
N THR A 409 8.64 14.62 -7.26
CA THR A 409 9.56 13.49 -7.14
C THR A 409 8.88 12.13 -7.37
N HIS A 410 7.55 12.09 -7.44
CA HIS A 410 6.77 10.85 -7.38
C HIS A 410 7.03 9.88 -8.54
N GLY A 411 7.18 10.36 -9.77
CA GLY A 411 7.40 9.53 -10.95
C GLY A 411 6.29 8.49 -11.22
N PHE A 412 5.08 8.70 -10.70
CA PHE A 412 3.92 7.84 -10.91
C PHE A 412 3.45 7.90 -12.36
N LYS A 413 2.93 6.79 -12.86
CA LYS A 413 2.33 6.67 -14.19
C LYS A 413 1.03 5.92 -14.04
N VAL A 414 -0.03 6.41 -14.63
CA VAL A 414 -1.35 5.77 -14.60
C VAL A 414 -1.62 5.12 -15.95
N LEU A 415 -2.05 3.85 -15.93
CA LEU A 415 -2.44 3.07 -17.12
C LEU A 415 -3.75 3.57 -17.72
#